data_c89ce635f5e4d4092ca6eafaaee969f4
#
_entry.id   c89ce635f5e4d4092ca6eafaaee969f4
#
_cell.length_a   1.000
_cell.length_b   1.000
_cell.length_c   1.000
_cell.angle_alpha   90.00
_cell.angle_beta   90.00
_cell.angle_gamma   90.00
#
_symmetry.space_group_name_H-M   'P 1'
#
loop_
_entity.id
_entity.type
_entity.pdbx_description
1 polymer ?
#
loop_
_entity_poly.entity_id
_entity_poly.type
_entity_poly.pdbx_seq_one_letter_code
_entity_poly.pdbx_strand_id
1 'polypeptide(L)'
;TLSLAQYLQKHPKVAWVKYAGLPDHPDHALVQKYMGGRASGILSFGLKAGGREAGARVLDALQLFTRLVNIGDAKSLATHPASTTHRQLNAEELAKAGVSEDMLRLSVGIEHIEDLQADLEQALAAA
;
A
#
# COMPACT_ATOMS: atom_id res chain seq x y z
N THR A 1 -2.43 10.89 1.20
CA THR A 1 -1.91 9.77 0.39
C THR A 1 -0.54 10.06 -0.21
N LEU A 2 -0.34 11.19 -0.90
CA LEU A 2 0.95 11.54 -1.51
C LEU A 2 2.10 11.56 -0.48
N SER A 3 1.91 12.23 0.65
CA SER A 3 2.91 12.30 1.72
C SER A 3 3.26 10.92 2.26
N LEU A 4 2.26 10.04 2.37
CA LEU A 4 2.47 8.66 2.82
C LEU A 4 3.23 7.83 1.78
N ALA A 5 2.90 8.00 0.48
CA ALA A 5 3.63 7.35 -0.61
C ALA A 5 5.10 7.76 -0.64
N GLN A 6 5.39 9.06 -0.46
CA GLN A 6 6.75 9.60 -0.38
C GLN A 6 7.53 9.09 0.83
N TYR A 7 6.85 8.95 1.97
CA TYR A 7 7.42 8.34 3.17
C TYR A 7 7.81 6.88 2.92
N LEU A 8 6.88 6.07 2.40
CA LEU A 8 7.11 4.66 2.10
C LEU A 8 8.22 4.45 1.05
N GLN A 9 8.32 5.34 0.04
CA GLN A 9 9.37 5.27 -0.98
C GLN A 9 10.79 5.37 -0.42
N LYS A 10 10.94 6.07 0.70
CA LYS A 10 12.22 6.27 1.39
C LYS A 10 12.47 5.25 2.51
N HIS A 11 11.46 4.46 2.86
CA HIS A 11 11.55 3.54 3.99
C HIS A 11 12.47 2.35 3.68
N PRO A 12 13.43 2.00 4.58
CA PRO A 12 14.45 0.99 4.31
C PRO A 12 13.90 -0.43 4.09
N LYS A 13 12.72 -0.75 4.61
CA LYS A 13 12.07 -2.06 4.46
C LYS A 13 11.11 -2.16 3.26
N VAL A 14 10.86 -1.05 2.56
CA VAL A 14 9.98 -1.00 1.39
C VAL A 14 10.81 -1.16 0.11
N ALA A 15 10.40 -2.09 -0.75
CA ALA A 15 11.09 -2.36 -2.02
C ALA A 15 10.60 -1.46 -3.15
N TRP A 16 9.31 -1.20 -3.19
CA TRP A 16 8.66 -0.38 -4.23
C TRP A 16 7.34 0.21 -3.73
N VAL A 17 6.93 1.33 -4.33
CA VAL A 17 5.64 1.97 -4.11
C VAL A 17 4.98 2.25 -5.46
N LYS A 18 3.72 1.89 -5.62
CA LYS A 18 2.88 2.22 -6.79
C LYS A 18 1.80 3.23 -6.37
N TYR A 19 1.97 4.46 -6.81
CA TYR A 19 1.02 5.54 -6.60
C TYR A 19 1.14 6.57 -7.73
N ALA A 20 0.08 6.79 -8.48
CA ALA A 20 0.10 7.66 -9.66
C ALA A 20 0.37 9.15 -9.35
N GLY A 21 0.24 9.56 -8.08
CA GLY A 21 0.63 10.89 -7.63
C GLY A 21 2.12 11.11 -7.46
N LEU A 22 2.95 10.05 -7.49
CA LEU A 22 4.40 10.17 -7.44
C LEU A 22 4.94 10.61 -8.82
N PRO A 23 5.91 11.54 -8.87
CA PRO A 23 6.44 12.07 -10.14
C PRO A 23 7.10 11.01 -11.05
N ASP A 24 7.61 9.94 -10.48
CA ASP A 24 8.27 8.83 -11.18
C ASP A 24 7.30 7.73 -11.66
N HIS A 25 6.00 7.86 -11.35
CA HIS A 25 4.98 6.91 -11.83
C HIS A 25 4.73 7.09 -13.34
N PRO A 26 4.63 6.00 -14.13
CA PRO A 26 4.42 6.08 -15.59
C PRO A 26 3.21 6.93 -16.00
N ASP A 27 2.13 6.87 -15.20
CA ASP A 27 0.88 7.56 -15.48
C ASP A 27 0.74 8.92 -14.77
N HIS A 28 1.82 9.45 -14.18
CA HIS A 28 1.76 10.74 -13.47
C HIS A 28 1.25 11.89 -14.36
N ALA A 29 1.67 11.92 -15.61
CA ALA A 29 1.19 12.92 -16.57
C ALA A 29 -0.33 12.86 -16.82
N LEU A 30 -0.92 11.66 -16.76
CA LEU A 30 -2.38 11.47 -16.88
C LEU A 30 -3.11 12.01 -15.65
N VAL A 31 -2.53 11.88 -14.46
CA VAL A 31 -3.08 12.49 -13.23
C VAL A 31 -3.11 14.02 -13.36
N GLN A 32 -2.05 14.62 -13.89
CA GLN A 32 -2.03 16.05 -14.14
C GLN A 32 -3.10 16.47 -15.15
N LYS A 33 -3.23 15.72 -16.24
CA LYS A 33 -4.14 16.04 -17.34
C LYS A 33 -5.62 15.87 -16.97
N TYR A 34 -5.97 14.75 -16.32
CA TYR A 34 -7.36 14.34 -16.12
C TYR A 34 -7.89 14.53 -14.69
N MET A 35 -7.00 14.61 -13.70
CA MET A 35 -7.36 14.66 -12.29
C MET A 35 -6.91 15.97 -11.60
N GLY A 36 -6.48 16.96 -12.38
CA GLY A 36 -6.03 18.24 -11.83
C GLY A 36 -4.87 18.12 -10.84
N GLY A 37 -3.99 17.13 -11.04
CA GLY A 37 -2.84 16.88 -10.17
C GLY A 37 -3.16 16.16 -8.85
N ARG A 38 -4.42 15.78 -8.63
CA ARG A 38 -4.88 15.10 -7.40
C ARG A 38 -5.13 13.62 -7.69
N ALA A 39 -4.16 12.79 -7.40
CA ALA A 39 -4.31 11.34 -7.51
C ALA A 39 -5.24 10.78 -6.42
N SER A 40 -5.60 9.49 -6.55
CA SER A 40 -6.54 8.82 -5.65
C SER A 40 -6.03 8.65 -4.21
N GLY A 41 -6.89 8.15 -3.33
CA GLY A 41 -6.54 7.72 -1.97
C GLY A 41 -5.96 6.31 -1.89
N ILE A 42 -5.72 5.64 -3.02
CA ILE A 42 -5.23 4.27 -3.07
C ILE A 42 -3.75 4.26 -3.45
N LEU A 43 -2.95 3.50 -2.69
CA LEU A 43 -1.57 3.17 -3.02
C LEU A 43 -1.29 1.70 -2.74
N SER A 44 -0.27 1.15 -3.39
CA SER A 44 0.26 -0.18 -3.08
C SER A 44 1.77 -0.12 -2.91
N PHE A 45 2.31 -0.99 -2.07
CA PHE A 45 3.75 -1.11 -1.88
C PHE A 45 4.14 -2.56 -1.59
N GLY A 46 5.39 -2.89 -1.83
CA GLY A 46 5.97 -4.20 -1.55
C GLY A 46 7.13 -4.12 -0.58
N LEU A 47 7.40 -5.23 0.09
CA LEU A 47 8.40 -5.35 1.15
C LEU A 47 9.73 -5.90 0.62
N LYS A 48 10.87 -5.40 1.10
CA LYS A 48 12.19 -5.96 0.75
C LYS A 48 12.39 -7.39 1.28
N ALA A 49 11.79 -7.72 2.42
CA ALA A 49 11.82 -9.09 2.94
C ALA A 49 11.14 -10.08 1.98
N GLY A 50 10.16 -9.60 1.19
CA GLY A 50 9.41 -10.43 0.25
C GLY A 50 8.53 -11.47 0.93
N GLY A 51 7.70 -12.15 0.09
CA GLY A 51 6.90 -13.27 0.51
C GLY A 51 5.62 -12.94 1.27
N ARG A 52 4.72 -13.90 1.25
CA ARG A 52 3.36 -13.80 1.83
C ARG A 52 3.38 -13.58 3.34
N GLU A 53 4.31 -14.23 4.05
CA GLU A 53 4.38 -14.15 5.51
C GLU A 53 4.78 -12.75 6.00
N ALA A 54 5.73 -12.09 5.32
CA ALA A 54 6.14 -10.73 5.68
C ALA A 54 4.97 -9.76 5.51
N GLY A 55 4.24 -9.84 4.39
CA GLY A 55 3.04 -9.03 4.17
C GLY A 55 1.95 -9.27 5.22
N ALA A 56 1.73 -10.53 5.59
CA ALA A 56 0.75 -10.89 6.63
C ALA A 56 1.16 -10.33 8.01
N ARG A 57 2.44 -10.45 8.39
CA ARG A 57 2.93 -9.90 9.68
C ARG A 57 2.77 -8.38 9.76
N VAL A 58 3.09 -7.66 8.70
CA VAL A 58 2.90 -6.20 8.66
C VAL A 58 1.42 -5.86 8.79
N LEU A 59 0.54 -6.55 8.04
CA LEU A 59 -0.90 -6.32 8.12
C LEU A 59 -1.44 -6.57 9.53
N ASP A 60 -0.96 -7.64 10.19
CA ASP A 60 -1.38 -8.02 11.55
C ASP A 60 -0.89 -7.03 12.63
N ALA A 61 0.23 -6.37 12.39
CA ALA A 61 0.82 -5.41 13.31
C ALA A 61 0.19 -4.01 13.23
N LEU A 62 -0.57 -3.69 12.17
CA LEU A 62 -1.27 -2.41 12.05
C LEU A 62 -2.31 -2.23 13.17
N GLN A 63 -2.37 -1.04 13.74
CA GLN A 63 -3.27 -0.69 14.85
C GLN A 63 -4.31 0.37 14.46
N LEU A 64 -3.92 1.36 13.65
CA LEU A 64 -4.79 2.43 13.17
C LEU A 64 -5.48 2.06 11.86
N PHE A 65 -4.72 1.50 10.90
CA PHE A 65 -5.30 0.99 9.66
C PHE A 65 -6.23 -0.19 9.94
N THR A 66 -7.48 -0.06 9.53
CA THR A 66 -8.45 -1.16 9.65
C THR A 66 -8.23 -2.18 8.54
N ARG A 67 -8.17 -3.45 8.92
CA ARG A 67 -8.09 -4.57 7.97
C ARG A 67 -9.44 -4.77 7.28
N LEU A 68 -9.61 -4.15 6.12
CA LEU A 68 -10.86 -4.18 5.35
C LEU A 68 -10.59 -3.89 3.87
N VAL A 69 -11.39 -4.51 2.99
CA VAL A 69 -11.37 -4.26 1.55
C VAL A 69 -12.43 -3.22 1.21
N ASN A 70 -11.99 -1.99 0.95
CA ASN A 70 -12.84 -0.91 0.45
C ASN A 70 -11.97 0.15 -0.23
N ILE A 71 -12.61 1.14 -0.86
CA ILE A 71 -11.98 2.27 -1.54
C ILE A 71 -12.75 3.54 -1.19
N GLY A 72 -12.01 4.60 -0.79
CA GLY A 72 -12.61 5.92 -0.53
C GLY A 72 -13.34 6.03 0.81
N ASP A 73 -13.04 5.16 1.76
CA ASP A 73 -13.53 5.28 3.13
C ASP A 73 -12.85 6.46 3.86
N ALA A 74 -13.56 7.06 4.82
CA ALA A 74 -12.99 8.07 5.71
C ALA A 74 -11.92 7.49 6.65
N LYS A 75 -12.00 6.20 6.96
CA LYS A 75 -10.96 5.45 7.68
C LYS A 75 -9.89 4.96 6.75
N SER A 76 -8.66 4.96 7.22
CA SER A 76 -7.56 4.28 6.54
C SER A 76 -7.70 2.78 6.65
N LEU A 77 -7.63 2.12 5.50
CA LEU A 77 -7.80 0.68 5.36
C LEU A 77 -6.56 0.04 4.75
N ALA A 78 -6.27 -1.19 5.17
CA ALA A 78 -5.18 -1.98 4.64
C ALA A 78 -5.63 -3.38 4.24
N THR A 79 -5.12 -3.88 3.13
CA THR A 79 -5.27 -5.28 2.72
C THR A 79 -3.95 -5.87 2.28
N HIS A 80 -3.80 -7.18 2.49
CA HIS A 80 -2.75 -7.99 1.91
C HIS A 80 -3.41 -8.97 0.92
N PRO A 81 -3.46 -8.64 -0.39
CA PRO A 81 -4.24 -9.39 -1.37
C PRO A 81 -3.90 -10.87 -1.42
N ALA A 82 -2.60 -11.22 -1.35
CA ALA A 82 -2.16 -12.60 -1.42
C ALA A 82 -2.70 -13.50 -0.28
N SER A 83 -3.01 -12.94 0.90
CA SER A 83 -3.58 -13.71 2.01
C SER A 83 -5.11 -13.57 2.16
N THR A 84 -5.73 -12.66 1.40
CA THR A 84 -7.15 -12.33 1.51
C THR A 84 -7.90 -12.53 0.20
N THR A 85 -8.00 -11.49 -0.63
CA THR A 85 -8.81 -11.50 -1.87
C THR A 85 -8.28 -12.42 -2.95
N HIS A 86 -6.97 -12.71 -2.97
CA HIS A 86 -6.28 -13.56 -3.95
C HIS A 86 -5.66 -14.81 -3.30
N ARG A 87 -6.18 -15.22 -2.15
CA ARG A 87 -5.63 -16.33 -1.35
C ARG A 87 -5.54 -17.66 -2.10
N GLN A 88 -6.47 -17.90 -3.04
CA GLN A 88 -6.54 -19.15 -3.80
C GLN A 88 -5.57 -19.21 -4.99
N LEU A 89 -4.95 -18.07 -5.36
CA LEU A 89 -4.04 -18.00 -6.48
C LEU A 89 -2.62 -18.45 -6.07
N ASN A 90 -1.97 -19.16 -6.98
CA ASN A 90 -0.55 -19.47 -6.85
C ASN A 90 0.32 -18.25 -7.26
N ALA A 91 1.64 -18.34 -7.07
CA ALA A 91 2.57 -17.24 -7.34
C ALA A 91 2.54 -16.76 -8.80
N GLU A 92 2.37 -17.67 -9.78
CA GLU A 92 2.29 -17.34 -11.20
C GLU A 92 0.98 -16.62 -11.54
N GLU A 93 -0.13 -17.06 -10.99
CA GLU A 93 -1.44 -16.43 -11.16
C GLU A 93 -1.50 -15.05 -10.50
N LEU A 94 -0.89 -14.90 -9.31
CA LEU A 94 -0.74 -13.61 -8.65
C LEU A 94 0.06 -12.63 -9.52
N ALA A 95 1.18 -13.07 -10.09
CA ALA A 95 2.01 -12.24 -10.96
C ALA A 95 1.23 -11.79 -12.21
N LYS A 96 0.43 -12.67 -12.83
CA LYS A 96 -0.45 -12.35 -13.96
C LYS A 96 -1.54 -11.33 -13.57
N ALA A 97 -2.02 -11.37 -12.34
CA ALA A 97 -2.95 -10.39 -11.78
C ALA A 97 -2.29 -9.06 -11.37
N GLY A 98 -0.96 -8.93 -11.51
CA GLY A 98 -0.21 -7.74 -11.08
C GLY A 98 -0.04 -7.62 -9.57
N VAL A 99 -0.19 -8.71 -8.84
CA VAL A 99 -0.09 -8.80 -7.39
C VAL A 99 1.15 -9.60 -7.02
N SER A 100 2.04 -9.04 -6.19
CA SER A 100 3.13 -9.80 -5.58
C SER A 100 2.70 -10.37 -4.21
N GLU A 101 3.37 -11.43 -3.77
CA GLU A 101 3.03 -12.10 -2.51
C GLU A 101 3.22 -11.21 -1.28
N ASP A 102 4.11 -10.22 -1.36
CA ASP A 102 4.44 -9.25 -0.31
C ASP A 102 3.64 -7.94 -0.42
N MET A 103 2.80 -7.79 -1.45
CA MET A 103 2.10 -6.54 -1.73
C MET A 103 1.06 -6.20 -0.66
N LEU A 104 1.15 -4.99 -0.14
CA LEU A 104 0.13 -4.36 0.68
C LEU A 104 -0.56 -3.26 -0.12
N ARG A 105 -1.88 -3.15 0.02
CA ARG A 105 -2.68 -2.08 -0.56
C ARG A 105 -3.30 -1.25 0.56
N LEU A 106 -3.14 0.06 0.50
CA LEU A 106 -3.74 1.01 1.42
C LEU A 106 -4.83 1.82 0.71
N SER A 107 -5.96 2.01 1.39
CA SER A 107 -6.94 3.05 1.10
C SER A 107 -6.80 4.09 2.21
N VAL A 108 -6.19 5.22 1.89
CA VAL A 108 -5.82 6.25 2.88
C VAL A 108 -7.02 7.14 3.17
N GLY A 109 -7.40 7.22 4.44
CA GLY A 109 -8.49 8.04 4.95
C GLY A 109 -8.07 9.46 5.31
N ILE A 110 -8.75 10.04 6.28
CA ILE A 110 -8.61 11.45 6.69
C ILE A 110 -7.90 11.64 8.02
N GLU A 111 -7.32 10.60 8.60
CA GLU A 111 -6.56 10.67 9.84
C GLU A 111 -5.29 11.53 9.66
N HIS A 112 -4.73 11.98 10.77
CA HIS A 112 -3.52 12.80 10.74
C HIS A 112 -2.34 12.02 10.14
N ILE A 113 -1.56 12.69 9.30
CA ILE A 113 -0.46 12.03 8.56
C ILE A 113 0.60 11.44 9.48
N GLU A 114 0.91 12.07 10.58
CA GLU A 114 1.91 11.57 11.54
C GLU A 114 1.45 10.29 12.23
N ASP A 115 0.16 10.16 12.53
CA ASP A 115 -0.42 8.95 13.12
C ASP A 115 -0.39 7.79 12.13
N LEU A 116 -0.69 8.06 10.85
CA LEU A 116 -0.60 7.06 9.78
C LEU A 116 0.84 6.59 9.56
N GLN A 117 1.81 7.51 9.59
CA GLN A 117 3.23 7.18 9.48
C GLN A 117 3.73 6.37 10.68
N ALA A 118 3.33 6.76 11.88
CA ALA A 118 3.71 6.05 13.11
C ALA A 118 3.17 4.62 13.14
N ASP A 119 1.93 4.41 12.68
CA ASP A 119 1.33 3.08 12.59
C ASP A 119 2.07 2.20 11.56
N LEU A 120 2.41 2.76 10.40
CA LEU A 120 3.20 2.04 9.39
C LEU A 120 4.63 1.75 9.87
N GLU A 121 5.28 2.69 10.55
CA GLU A 121 6.64 2.50 11.07
C GLU A 121 6.71 1.31 12.03
N GLN A 122 5.80 1.27 13.02
CA GLN A 122 5.77 0.17 13.98
C GLN A 122 5.37 -1.17 13.33
N ALA A 123 4.45 -1.16 12.34
CA ALA A 123 4.03 -2.36 11.63
C ALA A 123 5.15 -2.90 10.73
N LEU A 124 5.86 -2.02 10.01
CA LEU A 124 7.00 -2.40 9.17
C LEU A 124 8.17 -2.97 10.00
N ALA A 125 8.26 -2.65 11.29
CA ALA A 125 9.24 -3.28 12.17
C ALA A 125 9.04 -4.81 12.27
N ALA A 126 7.82 -5.31 12.04
CA ALA A 126 7.48 -6.74 12.05
C ALA A 126 7.81 -7.47 10.73
N ALA A 127 8.20 -6.76 9.68
CA ALA A 127 8.54 -7.35 8.38
C ALA A 127 9.88 -8.09 8.40
#